data_2ee7aa9581a6b79e135a406736960a00
#
_entry.id   2ee7aa9581a6b79e135a406736960a00
#
_cell.length_a   1.000
_cell.length_b   1.000
_cell.length_c   1.000
_cell.angle_alpha   90.00
_cell.angle_beta   90.00
_cell.angle_gamma   90.00
#
_symmetry.space_group_name_H-M   'P 1'
#
loop_
_entity.id
_entity.type
_entity.pdbx_description
1 polymer ?
#
loop_
_entity_poly.entity_id
_entity_poly.type
_entity_poly.pdbx_seq_one_letter_code
_entity_poly.pdbx_strand_id
1 'polypeptide(L)' 'MPTVKINDKDYDFDSLSDDAKSNLASLQFVQSELKRLEAKVAVFKTSEAAYARALNGFLPDNN' A
#
# COMPACT_ATOMS: atom_id res chain seq x y z
N MET A 1 17.79 6.58 -22.14
CA MET A 1 17.48 5.20 -21.83
C MET A 1 16.74 5.13 -20.52
N PRO A 2 15.68 4.33 -20.41
CA PRO A 2 14.94 4.26 -19.16
C PRO A 2 15.78 3.60 -18.08
N THR A 3 15.81 4.23 -16.94
CA THR A 3 16.55 3.76 -15.76
C THR A 3 15.57 3.39 -14.68
N VAL A 4 15.79 2.23 -14.04
CA VAL A 4 14.97 1.79 -12.91
C VAL A 4 15.85 1.65 -11.69
N LYS A 5 15.29 1.95 -10.53
CA LYS A 5 16.00 1.82 -9.26
C LYS A 5 15.53 0.55 -8.56
N ILE A 6 16.48 -0.35 -8.31
CA ILE A 6 16.21 -1.62 -7.63
C ILE A 6 17.21 -1.74 -6.49
N ASN A 7 16.70 -1.85 -5.25
CA ASN A 7 17.54 -1.96 -4.04
C ASN A 7 18.56 -0.81 -3.96
N ASP A 8 18.09 0.42 -4.26
CA ASP A 8 18.88 1.65 -4.21
C ASP A 8 19.99 1.73 -5.25
N LYS A 9 19.95 0.86 -6.27
CA LYS A 9 20.88 0.92 -7.39
C LYS A 9 20.11 1.18 -8.68
N ASP A 10 20.71 1.99 -9.54
CA ASP A 10 20.13 2.30 -10.85
C ASP A 10 20.55 1.29 -11.88
N TYR A 11 19.61 0.81 -12.65
CA TYR A 11 19.83 -0.13 -13.73
C TYR A 11 19.21 0.39 -15.01
N ASP A 12 19.87 0.12 -16.14
CA ASP A 12 19.29 0.38 -17.44
C ASP A 12 18.22 -0.70 -17.70
N PHE A 13 16.98 -0.29 -17.82
CA PHE A 13 15.87 -1.23 -18.00
C PHE A 13 16.10 -2.13 -19.21
N ASP A 14 16.60 -1.57 -20.32
CA ASP A 14 16.76 -2.31 -21.55
C ASP A 14 17.87 -3.37 -21.44
N SER A 15 18.78 -3.22 -20.49
CA SER A 15 19.86 -4.19 -20.29
C SER A 15 19.46 -5.37 -19.39
N LEU A 16 18.29 -5.31 -18.77
CA LEU A 16 17.81 -6.38 -17.91
C LEU A 16 17.38 -7.59 -18.74
N SER A 17 17.54 -8.78 -18.15
CA SER A 17 17.04 -10.01 -18.77
C SER A 17 15.50 -9.98 -18.80
N ASP A 18 14.91 -10.83 -19.64
CA ASP A 18 13.46 -10.94 -19.71
C ASP A 18 12.85 -11.37 -18.38
N ASP A 19 13.53 -12.28 -17.68
CA ASP A 19 13.09 -12.72 -16.35
C ASP A 19 13.13 -11.56 -15.35
N ALA A 20 14.19 -10.74 -15.41
CA ALA A 20 14.31 -9.58 -14.53
C ALA A 20 13.20 -8.56 -14.83
N LYS A 21 12.93 -8.30 -16.11
CA LYS A 21 11.87 -7.37 -16.51
C LYS A 21 10.49 -7.85 -16.02
N SER A 22 10.23 -9.14 -16.17
CA SER A 22 8.98 -9.75 -15.77
C SER A 22 8.79 -9.64 -14.26
N ASN A 23 9.82 -9.97 -13.49
CA ASN A 23 9.77 -9.89 -12.04
C ASN A 23 9.65 -8.44 -11.56
N LEU A 24 10.30 -7.51 -12.24
CA LEU A 24 10.19 -6.10 -11.91
C LEU A 24 8.74 -5.62 -12.08
N ALA A 25 8.11 -5.99 -13.20
CA ALA A 25 6.71 -5.61 -13.44
C ALA A 25 5.79 -6.18 -12.36
N SER A 26 6.00 -7.44 -11.97
CA SER A 26 5.22 -8.08 -10.91
C SER A 26 5.43 -7.39 -9.58
N LEU A 27 6.68 -7.05 -9.26
CA LEU A 27 7.01 -6.35 -8.02
C LEU A 27 6.32 -4.99 -7.97
N GLN A 28 6.38 -4.23 -9.06
CA GLN A 28 5.74 -2.92 -9.13
C GLN A 28 4.22 -3.02 -8.95
N PHE A 29 3.61 -4.04 -9.55
CA PHE A 29 2.18 -4.27 -9.37
C PHE A 29 1.86 -4.54 -7.90
N VAL A 30 2.61 -5.45 -7.27
CA VAL A 30 2.39 -5.80 -5.86
C VAL A 30 2.58 -4.57 -4.96
N GLN A 31 3.62 -3.78 -5.22
CA GLN A 31 3.87 -2.57 -4.44
C GLN A 31 2.75 -1.55 -4.57
N SER A 32 2.20 -1.39 -5.78
CA SER A 32 1.05 -0.50 -6.00
C SER A 32 -0.18 -0.99 -5.24
N GLU A 33 -0.43 -2.30 -5.27
CA GLU A 33 -1.55 -2.89 -4.55
C GLU A 33 -1.39 -2.74 -3.04
N LEU A 34 -0.18 -2.91 -2.52
CA LEU A 34 0.08 -2.71 -1.10
C LEU A 34 -0.21 -1.27 -0.69
N LYS A 35 0.22 -0.29 -1.47
CA LYS A 35 -0.06 1.12 -1.18
C LYS A 35 -1.56 1.39 -1.16
N ARG A 36 -2.28 0.82 -2.12
CA ARG A 36 -3.73 0.99 -2.19
C ARG A 36 -4.42 0.39 -0.98
N LEU A 37 -3.99 -0.80 -0.56
CA LEU A 37 -4.54 -1.47 0.62
C LEU A 37 -4.20 -0.71 1.90
N GLU A 38 -2.99 -0.18 2.01
CA GLU A 38 -2.59 0.63 3.16
C GLU A 38 -3.45 1.89 3.27
N ALA A 39 -3.75 2.53 2.14
CA ALA A 39 -4.63 3.68 2.11
C ALA A 39 -6.04 3.30 2.58
N LYS A 40 -6.56 2.16 2.14
CA LYS A 40 -7.87 1.66 2.58
C LYS A 40 -7.86 1.37 4.07
N VAL A 41 -6.80 0.73 4.58
CA VAL A 41 -6.68 0.45 6.01
C VAL A 41 -6.73 1.76 6.81
N ALA A 42 -6.01 2.79 6.35
CA ALA A 42 -6.01 4.08 7.04
C ALA A 42 -7.41 4.70 7.09
N VAL A 43 -8.14 4.65 5.97
CA VAL A 43 -9.51 5.16 5.90
C VAL A 43 -10.42 4.39 6.86
N PHE A 44 -10.33 3.06 6.85
CA PHE A 44 -11.17 2.24 7.71
C PHE A 44 -10.84 2.41 9.18
N LYS A 45 -9.57 2.59 9.54
CA LYS A 45 -9.19 2.87 10.93
C LYS A 45 -9.79 4.20 11.42
N THR A 46 -9.77 5.21 10.58
CA THR A 46 -10.39 6.49 10.90
C THR A 46 -11.89 6.32 11.09
N SER A 47 -12.53 5.57 10.19
CA SER A 47 -13.98 5.30 10.29
C SER A 47 -14.31 4.50 11.53
N GLU A 48 -13.49 3.50 11.85
CA GLU A 48 -13.66 2.69 13.05
C GLU A 48 -13.64 3.56 14.30
N ALA A 49 -12.66 4.45 14.41
CA ALA A 49 -12.55 5.34 15.55
C ALA A 49 -13.76 6.28 15.66
N ALA A 50 -14.20 6.79 14.50
CA ALA A 50 -15.37 7.68 14.46
C ALA A 50 -16.65 6.95 14.90
N TYR A 51 -16.85 5.74 14.40
CA TYR A 51 -18.03 4.95 14.77
C TYR A 51 -17.98 4.51 16.22
N ALA A 52 -16.81 4.15 16.73
CA ALA A 52 -16.66 3.78 18.13
C ALA A 52 -17.00 4.95 19.05
N ARG A 53 -16.57 6.16 18.69
CA ARG A 53 -16.88 7.36 19.45
C ARG A 53 -18.37 7.67 19.41
N ALA A 54 -18.98 7.56 18.23
CA ALA A 54 -20.41 7.77 18.07
C ALA A 54 -21.21 6.75 18.89
N LEU A 55 -20.79 5.48 18.84
CA LEU A 55 -21.45 4.43 19.59
C LEU A 55 -21.41 4.71 21.09
N ASN A 56 -20.26 5.14 21.61
CA ASN A 56 -20.11 5.47 23.02
C ASN A 56 -21.11 6.54 23.47
N GLY A 57 -21.43 7.49 22.58
CA GLY A 57 -22.40 8.53 22.88
C GLY A 57 -23.83 8.02 23.00
N PHE A 58 -24.12 6.85 22.47
CA PHE A 58 -25.44 6.24 22.47
C PHE A 58 -25.59 5.11 23.48
N LEU A 59 -24.51 4.72 24.14
CA LEU A 59 -24.56 3.61 25.09
C LEU A 59 -25.13 4.09 26.42
N PRO A 60 -25.86 3.21 27.11
CA PRO A 60 -26.38 3.58 28.43
C PRO A 60 -25.24 3.66 29.44
N ASP A 61 -25.47 4.48 30.46
CA ASP A 61 -24.52 4.64 31.55
C ASP A 61 -24.45 3.37 32.36
N ASN A 62 -23.23 2.87 32.57
CA ASN A 62 -23.01 1.58 33.22
C ASN A 62 -22.61 1.70 34.70
N ASN A 63 -22.96 2.76 35.35
CA ASN A 63 -22.60 2.94 36.76
C ASN A 63 -23.50 2.22 37.71
#